data_1adbe58061477a5f3ad9a55786429ea6
#
_entry.id   1adbe58061477a5f3ad9a55786429ea6
#
_cell.length_a   1.000
_cell.length_b   1.000
_cell.length_c   1.000
_cell.angle_alpha   90.00
_cell.angle_beta   90.00
_cell.angle_gamma   90.00
#
_symmetry.space_group_name_H-M   'P 1'
#
loop_
_entity.id
_entity.type
_entity.pdbx_description
1 polymer ?
#
loop_
_entity_poly.entity_id
_entity_poly.type
_entity_poly.pdbx_seq_one_letter_code
_entity_poly.pdbx_strand_id
1 'polypeptide(L)'
;MTPEEVGQRLVALLAPVEATASVSGGQGYARATVDVPPASWRDAVRAARDDAELGLNFFDWLSAVDELADGFDVVVHLWSTTGRHGLLLRTRVPREVATVASVVDLYPGAAWHERETYEMFGIAFDGHGELKPLLLPPEFEGHPLRKEFILASRVAKPWPGAKEPGESAAGGGRRPIRPPGVPAPGEWGATPTPAGAAGAGEGPRGGTPARPARERPARPAPGERPARPGAAERPTGPTRAEPVAGDEPTAEEGNA
;
A
#
# COMPACT_ATOMS: atom_id res chain seq x y z
N MET A 1 -15.49 8.64 23.90
CA MET A 1 -16.52 7.65 23.53
C MET A 1 -15.83 6.30 23.26
N THR A 2 -16.47 5.21 23.66
CA THR A 2 -16.02 3.86 23.25
C THR A 2 -16.38 3.58 21.79
N PRO A 3 -15.76 2.59 21.13
CA PRO A 3 -16.11 2.26 19.77
C PRO A 3 -17.60 1.89 19.58
N GLU A 4 -18.19 1.23 20.55
CA GLU A 4 -19.61 0.88 20.54
C GLU A 4 -20.50 2.13 20.59
N GLU A 5 -20.17 3.09 21.47
CA GLU A 5 -20.91 4.35 21.61
C GLU A 5 -20.85 5.18 20.32
N VAL A 6 -19.66 5.26 19.69
CA VAL A 6 -19.47 5.97 18.42
C VAL A 6 -20.34 5.37 17.33
N GLY A 7 -20.31 4.05 17.17
CA GLY A 7 -21.14 3.35 16.18
C GLY A 7 -22.64 3.54 16.42
N GLN A 8 -23.09 3.34 17.65
CA GLN A 8 -24.51 3.50 18.01
C GLN A 8 -25.00 4.95 17.85
N ARG A 9 -24.15 5.92 18.19
CA ARG A 9 -24.49 7.34 17.99
C ARG A 9 -24.74 7.66 16.54
N LEU A 10 -23.86 7.22 15.62
CA LEU A 10 -24.05 7.45 14.20
C LEU A 10 -25.32 6.75 13.67
N VAL A 11 -25.56 5.50 14.05
CA VAL A 11 -26.78 4.79 13.65
C VAL A 11 -28.03 5.53 14.11
N ALA A 12 -28.04 6.05 15.34
CA ALA A 12 -29.16 6.84 15.86
C ALA A 12 -29.40 8.14 15.06
N LEU A 13 -28.33 8.81 14.62
CA LEU A 13 -28.40 10.03 13.80
C LEU A 13 -28.93 9.75 12.38
N LEU A 14 -28.69 8.54 11.88
CA LEU A 14 -29.13 8.17 10.52
C LEU A 14 -30.55 7.64 10.46
N ALA A 15 -31.23 7.41 11.58
CA ALA A 15 -32.59 6.89 11.58
C ALA A 15 -33.53 7.75 10.70
N PRO A 16 -34.37 7.13 9.82
CA PRO A 16 -34.74 5.73 9.73
C PRO A 16 -33.89 4.85 8.76
N VAL A 17 -32.71 5.31 8.36
CA VAL A 17 -31.83 4.54 7.45
C VAL A 17 -31.39 3.23 8.14
N GLU A 18 -31.40 2.13 7.42
CA GLU A 18 -30.85 0.87 7.87
C GLU A 18 -29.31 0.94 7.91
N ALA A 19 -28.77 1.28 9.07
CA ALA A 19 -27.34 1.28 9.32
C ALA A 19 -27.01 0.28 10.43
N THR A 20 -25.88 -0.41 10.30
CA THR A 20 -25.46 -1.44 11.25
C THR A 20 -24.15 -1.05 11.89
N ALA A 21 -24.13 -0.95 13.24
CA ALA A 21 -22.90 -0.70 13.99
C ALA A 21 -22.27 -2.01 14.45
N SER A 22 -20.96 -2.09 14.34
CA SER A 22 -20.13 -3.18 14.84
C SER A 22 -18.81 -2.63 15.37
N VAL A 23 -18.01 -3.48 16.01
CA VAL A 23 -16.65 -3.16 16.41
C VAL A 23 -15.70 -4.08 15.67
N SER A 24 -14.80 -3.51 14.91
CA SER A 24 -13.77 -4.24 14.19
C SER A 24 -12.41 -4.10 14.86
N GLY A 25 -11.47 -4.97 14.51
CA GLY A 25 -10.13 -5.02 15.09
C GLY A 25 -10.08 -5.88 16.36
N GLY A 26 -8.83 -6.27 16.73
CA GLY A 26 -8.57 -7.07 17.92
C GLY A 26 -8.30 -6.19 19.15
N GLN A 27 -7.96 -6.83 20.27
CA GLN A 27 -7.60 -6.13 21.51
C GLN A 27 -6.50 -5.08 21.27
N GLY A 28 -6.76 -3.85 21.69
CA GLY A 28 -5.87 -2.69 21.51
C GLY A 28 -6.05 -1.92 20.20
N TYR A 29 -6.81 -2.45 19.24
CA TYR A 29 -7.04 -1.81 17.93
C TYR A 29 -8.54 -1.74 17.57
N ALA A 30 -9.42 -1.88 18.56
CA ALA A 30 -10.85 -1.81 18.35
C ALA A 30 -11.28 -0.48 17.72
N ARG A 31 -12.08 -0.55 16.65
CA ARG A 31 -12.63 0.61 15.92
C ARG A 31 -14.13 0.46 15.76
N ALA A 32 -14.85 1.54 15.97
CA ALA A 32 -16.24 1.62 15.54
C ALA A 32 -16.30 1.37 14.03
N THR A 33 -17.20 0.54 13.60
CA THR A 33 -17.47 0.26 12.18
C THR A 33 -18.95 0.38 11.96
N VAL A 34 -19.37 1.19 11.00
CA VAL A 34 -20.77 1.36 10.63
C VAL A 34 -20.95 1.07 9.16
N ASP A 35 -21.86 0.15 8.85
CA ASP A 35 -22.26 -0.18 7.49
C ASP A 35 -23.51 0.61 7.14
N VAL A 36 -23.49 1.27 5.96
CA VAL A 36 -24.62 2.06 5.46
C VAL A 36 -24.93 1.72 4.01
N PRO A 37 -26.18 1.86 3.58
CA PRO A 37 -26.53 1.77 2.16
C PRO A 37 -25.80 2.84 1.31
N PRO A 38 -25.46 2.56 0.04
CA PRO A 38 -24.76 3.52 -0.83
C PRO A 38 -25.49 4.86 -0.97
N ALA A 39 -26.81 4.86 -1.02
CA ALA A 39 -27.61 6.07 -1.10
C ALA A 39 -27.45 7.00 0.11
N SER A 40 -27.09 6.47 1.27
CA SER A 40 -26.94 7.21 2.52
C SER A 40 -25.47 7.52 2.85
N TRP A 41 -24.53 7.10 2.02
CA TRP A 41 -23.10 7.23 2.24
C TRP A 41 -22.67 8.65 2.59
N ARG A 42 -22.97 9.60 1.71
CA ARG A 42 -22.55 11.00 1.87
C ARG A 42 -23.20 11.66 3.09
N ASP A 43 -24.46 11.37 3.34
CA ASP A 43 -25.18 11.92 4.49
C ASP A 43 -24.66 11.31 5.81
N ALA A 44 -24.27 10.06 5.82
CA ALA A 44 -23.62 9.42 6.96
C ALA A 44 -22.24 10.06 7.26
N VAL A 45 -21.43 10.32 6.23
CA VAL A 45 -20.15 11.02 6.37
C VAL A 45 -20.36 12.43 6.92
N ARG A 46 -21.39 13.15 6.42
CA ARG A 46 -21.76 14.48 6.90
C ARG A 46 -22.20 14.44 8.37
N ALA A 47 -23.10 13.54 8.72
CA ALA A 47 -23.58 13.39 10.09
C ALA A 47 -22.43 13.08 11.06
N ALA A 48 -21.51 12.19 10.67
CA ALA A 48 -20.34 11.86 11.47
C ALA A 48 -19.41 13.05 11.70
N ARG A 49 -19.27 13.94 10.71
CA ARG A 49 -18.48 15.16 10.82
C ARG A 49 -19.15 16.23 11.68
N ASP A 50 -20.42 16.48 11.44
CA ASP A 50 -21.14 17.66 11.94
C ASP A 50 -21.77 17.45 13.32
N ASP A 51 -21.98 16.22 13.77
CA ASP A 51 -22.48 15.92 15.10
C ASP A 51 -21.48 16.36 16.18
N ALA A 52 -21.94 17.09 17.17
CA ALA A 52 -21.10 17.70 18.20
C ALA A 52 -20.40 16.65 19.11
N GLU A 53 -21.04 15.50 19.32
CA GLU A 53 -20.47 14.43 20.17
C GLU A 53 -19.48 13.57 19.38
N LEU A 54 -19.77 13.27 18.12
CA LEU A 54 -18.85 12.54 17.25
C LEU A 54 -17.68 13.44 16.84
N GLY A 55 -17.94 14.61 16.29
CA GLY A 55 -16.94 15.59 15.91
C GLY A 55 -15.80 15.00 15.07
N LEU A 56 -16.11 14.11 14.12
CA LEU A 56 -15.10 13.39 13.32
C LEU A 56 -14.55 14.35 12.26
N ASN A 57 -13.79 15.34 12.68
CA ASN A 57 -13.32 16.46 11.88
C ASN A 57 -12.06 16.19 11.06
N PHE A 58 -11.41 15.06 11.26
CA PHE A 58 -10.20 14.68 10.54
C PHE A 58 -10.48 13.49 9.61
N PHE A 59 -10.24 13.72 8.32
CA PHE A 59 -10.24 12.68 7.31
C PHE A 59 -8.86 12.02 7.30
N ASP A 60 -8.81 10.73 7.57
CA ASP A 60 -7.55 9.98 7.62
C ASP A 60 -7.27 9.30 6.28
N TRP A 61 -8.16 8.45 5.82
CA TRP A 61 -8.04 7.78 4.51
C TRP A 61 -9.40 7.28 3.99
N LEU A 62 -9.44 7.02 2.68
CA LEU A 62 -10.52 6.31 2.00
C LEU A 62 -9.89 5.33 1.03
N SER A 63 -10.44 4.13 0.94
CA SER A 63 -10.07 3.11 -0.04
C SER A 63 -11.23 2.13 -0.22
N ALA A 64 -10.99 1.02 -0.93
CA ALA A 64 -11.98 -0.03 -1.11
C ALA A 64 -11.40 -1.41 -0.87
N VAL A 65 -12.30 -2.38 -0.68
CA VAL A 65 -12.00 -3.81 -0.61
C VAL A 65 -12.79 -4.51 -1.70
N ASP A 66 -12.12 -5.35 -2.47
CA ASP A 66 -12.78 -6.18 -3.47
C ASP A 66 -13.32 -7.45 -2.80
N GLU A 67 -14.65 -7.58 -2.72
CA GLU A 67 -15.33 -8.74 -2.16
C GLU A 67 -15.82 -9.73 -3.24
N LEU A 68 -15.14 -9.71 -4.40
CA LEU A 68 -15.44 -10.59 -5.54
C LEU A 68 -16.92 -10.48 -5.97
N ALA A 69 -17.68 -11.57 -5.87
CA ALA A 69 -19.08 -11.62 -6.30
C ALA A 69 -19.98 -10.65 -5.53
N ASP A 70 -19.62 -10.29 -4.29
CA ASP A 70 -20.42 -9.41 -3.44
C ASP A 70 -20.25 -7.91 -3.76
N GLY A 71 -19.30 -7.57 -4.63
CA GLY A 71 -19.05 -6.20 -5.05
C GLY A 71 -17.82 -5.58 -4.40
N PHE A 72 -17.86 -4.27 -4.14
CA PHE A 72 -16.79 -3.54 -3.48
C PHE A 72 -17.30 -2.90 -2.18
N ASP A 73 -16.54 -3.07 -1.11
CA ASP A 73 -16.75 -2.30 0.12
C ASP A 73 -15.89 -1.03 0.04
N VAL A 74 -16.54 0.13 -0.10
CA VAL A 74 -15.87 1.43 0.03
C VAL A 74 -15.81 1.77 1.50
N VAL A 75 -14.62 2.11 1.99
CA VAL A 75 -14.35 2.34 3.41
C VAL A 75 -13.68 3.69 3.58
N VAL A 76 -14.16 4.50 4.52
CA VAL A 76 -13.49 5.71 4.97
C VAL A 76 -13.18 5.62 6.46
N HIS A 77 -12.01 6.05 6.86
CA HIS A 77 -11.65 6.25 8.25
C HIS A 77 -11.67 7.73 8.60
N LEU A 78 -12.48 8.05 9.60
CA LEU A 78 -12.62 9.40 10.13
C LEU A 78 -12.16 9.41 11.60
N TRP A 79 -11.61 10.52 12.02
CA TRP A 79 -11.07 10.69 13.37
C TRP A 79 -11.53 12.00 14.01
N SER A 80 -11.85 11.94 15.30
CA SER A 80 -12.09 13.13 16.11
C SER A 80 -10.80 13.55 16.82
N THR A 81 -10.25 14.70 16.42
CA THR A 81 -9.02 15.22 17.00
C THR A 81 -9.23 15.67 18.44
N THR A 82 -10.46 16.05 18.78
CA THR A 82 -10.84 16.48 20.15
C THR A 82 -11.28 15.31 21.00
N GLY A 83 -12.20 14.49 20.49
CA GLY A 83 -12.77 13.34 21.21
C GLY A 83 -11.86 12.13 21.28
N ARG A 84 -10.79 12.08 20.46
CA ARG A 84 -9.79 11.00 20.38
C ARG A 84 -10.42 9.62 20.13
N HIS A 85 -11.39 9.57 19.26
CA HIS A 85 -12.04 8.35 18.78
C HIS A 85 -12.16 8.38 17.27
N GLY A 86 -12.31 7.22 16.67
CA GLY A 86 -12.37 7.06 15.23
C GLY A 86 -13.53 6.17 14.80
N LEU A 87 -13.85 6.27 13.52
CA LEU A 87 -14.92 5.53 12.86
C LEU A 87 -14.42 5.00 11.53
N LEU A 88 -14.69 3.73 11.27
CA LEU A 88 -14.73 3.16 9.92
C LEU A 88 -16.17 3.20 9.43
N LEU A 89 -16.45 4.02 8.44
CA LEU A 89 -17.73 4.00 7.75
C LEU A 89 -17.57 3.21 6.46
N ARG A 90 -18.46 2.27 6.21
CA ARG A 90 -18.38 1.35 5.10
C ARG A 90 -19.69 1.30 4.33
N THR A 91 -19.58 1.23 3.00
CA THR A 91 -20.73 0.99 2.13
C THR A 91 -20.38 -0.02 1.05
N ARG A 92 -21.31 -0.89 0.72
CA ARG A 92 -21.13 -1.89 -0.33
C ARG A 92 -21.79 -1.45 -1.62
N VAL A 93 -21.00 -1.40 -2.69
CA VAL A 93 -21.48 -1.09 -4.05
C VAL A 93 -21.37 -2.32 -4.95
N PRO A 94 -22.38 -2.56 -5.83
CA PRO A 94 -22.35 -3.68 -6.74
C PRO A 94 -21.23 -3.49 -7.80
N ARG A 95 -20.64 -4.59 -8.25
CA ARG A 95 -19.52 -4.59 -9.19
C ARG A 95 -19.90 -3.99 -10.56
N GLU A 96 -21.10 -4.26 -11.02
CA GLU A 96 -21.60 -3.82 -12.34
C GLU A 96 -21.85 -2.32 -12.41
N VAL A 97 -22.21 -1.71 -11.28
CA VAL A 97 -22.47 -0.28 -11.16
C VAL A 97 -21.74 0.25 -9.93
N ALA A 98 -20.40 0.19 -9.98
CA ALA A 98 -19.55 0.59 -8.88
C ALA A 98 -19.47 2.13 -8.80
N THR A 99 -20.47 2.74 -8.16
CA THR A 99 -20.56 4.19 -8.00
C THR A 99 -21.02 4.55 -6.59
N VAL A 100 -20.39 5.56 -6.01
CA VAL A 100 -20.72 6.12 -4.70
C VAL A 100 -20.63 7.66 -4.76
N ALA A 101 -21.38 8.37 -3.93
CA ALA A 101 -21.30 9.83 -3.89
C ALA A 101 -19.94 10.30 -3.36
N SER A 102 -19.33 11.30 -4.00
CA SER A 102 -18.10 11.95 -3.55
C SER A 102 -18.30 12.67 -2.21
N VAL A 103 -17.26 12.67 -1.40
CA VAL A 103 -17.23 13.38 -0.11
C VAL A 103 -16.18 14.50 -0.09
N VAL A 104 -15.68 14.90 -1.26
CA VAL A 104 -14.65 15.95 -1.42
C VAL A 104 -15.10 17.30 -0.85
N ASP A 105 -16.37 17.65 -0.99
CA ASP A 105 -16.94 18.88 -0.42
C ASP A 105 -17.04 18.85 1.11
N LEU A 106 -17.07 17.66 1.69
CA LEU A 106 -17.04 17.47 3.14
C LEU A 106 -15.61 17.49 3.67
N TYR A 107 -14.69 16.83 2.95
CA TYR A 107 -13.28 16.72 3.28
C TYR A 107 -12.43 16.88 2.01
N PRO A 108 -11.82 18.03 1.80
CA PRO A 108 -11.02 18.25 0.58
C PRO A 108 -9.90 17.23 0.35
N GLY A 109 -9.37 16.65 1.43
CA GLY A 109 -8.36 15.58 1.35
C GLY A 109 -8.86 14.30 0.68
N ALA A 110 -10.16 14.05 0.67
CA ALA A 110 -10.76 12.89 0.02
C ALA A 110 -10.51 12.86 -1.50
N ALA A 111 -10.27 14.02 -2.13
CA ALA A 111 -10.07 14.12 -3.57
C ALA A 111 -8.95 13.21 -4.09
N TRP A 112 -7.87 13.07 -3.33
CA TRP A 112 -6.75 12.20 -3.70
C TRP A 112 -7.08 10.73 -3.53
N HIS A 113 -7.74 10.37 -2.44
CA HIS A 113 -8.13 9.00 -2.12
C HIS A 113 -9.23 8.48 -3.05
N GLU A 114 -10.20 9.34 -3.41
CA GLU A 114 -11.24 8.98 -4.38
C GLU A 114 -10.63 8.73 -5.76
N ARG A 115 -9.67 9.56 -6.21
CA ARG A 115 -8.94 9.33 -7.46
C ARG A 115 -8.15 8.04 -7.43
N GLU A 116 -7.43 7.75 -6.34
CA GLU A 116 -6.71 6.49 -6.16
C GLU A 116 -7.66 5.29 -6.19
N THR A 117 -8.78 5.37 -5.47
CA THR A 117 -9.76 4.29 -5.41
C THR A 117 -10.43 4.07 -6.78
N TYR A 118 -10.72 5.14 -7.51
CA TYR A 118 -11.20 5.04 -8.89
C TYR A 118 -10.16 4.34 -9.79
N GLU A 119 -8.91 4.75 -9.72
CA GLU A 119 -7.84 4.19 -10.54
C GLU A 119 -7.59 2.71 -10.22
N MET A 120 -7.55 2.34 -8.94
CA MET A 120 -7.20 1.01 -8.48
C MET A 120 -8.33 -0.02 -8.60
N PHE A 121 -9.59 0.40 -8.42
CA PHE A 121 -10.75 -0.50 -8.40
C PHE A 121 -11.77 -0.22 -9.49
N GLY A 122 -11.73 0.96 -10.13
CA GLY A 122 -12.75 1.38 -11.10
C GLY A 122 -14.07 1.78 -10.46
N ILE A 123 -14.04 2.27 -9.21
CA ILE A 123 -15.21 2.78 -8.50
C ILE A 123 -15.37 4.27 -8.82
N ALA A 124 -16.49 4.67 -9.42
CA ALA A 124 -16.77 6.06 -9.73
C ALA A 124 -17.26 6.81 -8.48
N PHE A 125 -16.89 8.10 -8.38
CA PHE A 125 -17.34 8.99 -7.31
C PHE A 125 -18.19 10.12 -7.90
N ASP A 126 -19.49 9.98 -7.72
CA ASP A 126 -20.45 10.96 -8.26
C ASP A 126 -20.31 12.31 -7.55
N GLY A 127 -20.15 13.37 -8.36
CA GLY A 127 -19.88 14.71 -7.86
C GLY A 127 -18.40 15.02 -7.61
N HIS A 128 -17.48 14.12 -7.86
CA HIS A 128 -16.05 14.43 -7.91
C HIS A 128 -15.73 15.27 -9.14
N GLY A 129 -15.05 16.42 -8.96
CA GLY A 129 -14.79 17.34 -10.06
C GLY A 129 -13.88 16.81 -11.16
N GLU A 130 -12.96 15.92 -10.84
CA GLU A 130 -11.96 15.42 -11.80
C GLU A 130 -11.31 14.09 -11.35
N LEU A 131 -11.81 12.97 -11.87
CA LEU A 131 -11.27 11.62 -11.63
C LEU A 131 -10.15 11.29 -12.64
N LYS A 132 -9.08 12.09 -12.66
CA LYS A 132 -7.90 11.79 -13.49
C LYS A 132 -6.99 10.76 -12.83
N PRO A 133 -6.26 9.97 -13.62
CA PRO A 133 -5.20 9.08 -13.11
C PRO A 133 -4.25 9.82 -12.17
N LEU A 134 -3.79 9.12 -11.12
CA LEU A 134 -2.97 9.68 -10.07
C LEU A 134 -1.61 8.98 -9.94
N LEU A 135 -1.61 7.67 -9.96
CA LEU A 135 -0.44 6.83 -9.67
C LEU A 135 0.04 6.05 -10.89
N LEU A 136 -0.87 5.66 -11.76
CA LEU A 136 -0.58 4.82 -12.91
C LEU A 136 -0.24 5.66 -14.15
N PRO A 137 0.62 5.17 -15.05
CA PRO A 137 0.89 5.84 -16.31
C PRO A 137 -0.37 5.85 -17.19
N PRO A 138 -0.52 6.83 -18.10
CA PRO A 138 -1.72 6.98 -18.95
C PRO A 138 -2.05 5.76 -19.81
N GLU A 139 -1.04 4.96 -20.14
CA GLU A 139 -1.18 3.77 -20.97
C GLU A 139 -1.53 2.51 -20.17
N PHE A 140 -1.69 2.64 -18.85
CA PHE A 140 -2.02 1.49 -18.01
C PHE A 140 -3.49 1.09 -18.20
N GLU A 141 -3.71 -0.17 -18.54
CA GLU A 141 -5.04 -0.72 -18.74
C GLU A 141 -5.47 -1.59 -17.54
N GLY A 142 -6.70 -1.36 -17.07
CA GLY A 142 -7.33 -2.13 -15.99
C GLY A 142 -7.12 -1.53 -14.61
N HIS A 143 -7.56 -2.29 -13.60
CA HIS A 143 -7.60 -1.87 -12.20
C HIS A 143 -6.80 -2.84 -11.33
N PRO A 144 -5.57 -2.49 -10.93
CA PRO A 144 -4.62 -3.46 -10.37
C PRO A 144 -4.96 -3.99 -8.97
N LEU A 145 -5.87 -3.34 -8.23
CA LEU A 145 -6.29 -3.85 -6.93
C LEU A 145 -7.55 -4.72 -6.97
N ARG A 146 -8.12 -4.93 -8.15
CA ARG A 146 -9.15 -5.98 -8.31
C ARG A 146 -8.51 -7.36 -8.19
N LYS A 147 -9.14 -8.25 -7.45
CA LYS A 147 -8.62 -9.62 -7.21
C LYS A 147 -8.45 -10.46 -8.48
N GLU A 148 -9.23 -10.18 -9.51
CA GLU A 148 -9.11 -10.82 -10.82
C GLU A 148 -7.97 -10.24 -11.68
N PHE A 149 -7.35 -9.12 -11.29
CA PHE A 149 -6.29 -8.49 -12.07
C PHE A 149 -5.00 -9.30 -12.00
N ILE A 150 -4.50 -9.72 -13.16
CA ILE A 150 -3.27 -10.50 -13.26
C ILE A 150 -2.08 -9.53 -13.37
N LEU A 151 -1.33 -9.35 -12.29
CA LEU A 151 -0.20 -8.43 -12.18
C LEU A 151 0.96 -8.70 -13.13
N ALA A 152 1.12 -9.92 -13.60
CA ALA A 152 2.14 -10.27 -14.56
C ALA A 152 1.71 -11.49 -15.35
N SER A 153 1.30 -11.33 -16.59
CA SER A 153 1.45 -12.37 -17.59
C SER A 153 2.95 -12.45 -17.97
N ARG A 154 3.80 -12.79 -17.03
CA ARG A 154 5.11 -13.30 -17.42
C ARG A 154 4.87 -14.65 -18.05
N VAL A 155 4.74 -14.67 -19.37
CA VAL A 155 5.13 -15.86 -20.12
C VAL A 155 6.51 -16.18 -19.60
N ALA A 156 6.64 -17.30 -18.88
CA ALA A 156 7.94 -17.80 -18.48
C ALA A 156 8.67 -18.09 -19.78
N LYS A 157 9.40 -17.08 -20.28
CA LYS A 157 10.34 -17.31 -21.39
C LYS A 157 11.31 -18.36 -20.83
N PRO A 158 11.51 -19.50 -21.50
CA PRO A 158 12.57 -20.40 -21.13
C PRO A 158 13.82 -19.54 -21.02
N TRP A 159 14.56 -19.67 -19.95
CA TRP A 159 15.76 -18.89 -19.64
C TRP A 159 16.61 -18.75 -20.92
N PRO A 160 16.79 -17.53 -21.48
CA PRO A 160 17.42 -17.38 -22.80
C PRO A 160 18.94 -17.50 -22.73
N GLY A 161 19.50 -17.68 -21.54
CA GLY A 161 20.94 -17.76 -21.34
C GLY A 161 21.46 -19.17 -21.36
N ALA A 162 22.44 -19.44 -22.22
CA ALA A 162 23.45 -20.42 -21.85
C ALA A 162 23.98 -20.01 -20.46
N LYS A 163 24.09 -20.98 -19.57
CA LYS A 163 24.77 -20.80 -18.27
C LYS A 163 26.10 -20.13 -18.53
N GLU A 164 26.53 -19.28 -17.61
CA GLU A 164 27.83 -18.62 -17.71
C GLU A 164 28.94 -19.65 -18.03
N PRO A 165 29.96 -19.28 -18.83
CA PRO A 165 31.05 -20.19 -19.17
C PRO A 165 31.68 -20.75 -17.88
N GLY A 166 31.51 -22.07 -17.63
CA GLY A 166 31.96 -22.75 -16.43
C GLY A 166 30.86 -23.35 -15.55
N GLU A 167 29.59 -23.09 -15.81
CA GLU A 167 28.49 -23.74 -15.12
C GLU A 167 28.11 -25.03 -15.87
N SER A 168 28.70 -26.14 -15.43
CA SER A 168 28.42 -27.44 -16.03
C SER A 168 26.99 -27.89 -15.79
N ALA A 169 26.39 -28.54 -16.80
CA ALA A 169 25.07 -29.14 -16.75
C ALA A 169 24.90 -30.33 -15.79
N ALA A 170 25.94 -30.65 -15.03
CA ALA A 170 25.91 -31.71 -14.01
C ALA A 170 25.32 -31.14 -12.70
N GLY A 171 24.14 -31.59 -12.36
CA GLY A 171 23.35 -31.23 -11.19
C GLY A 171 24.03 -31.35 -9.83
N GLY A 172 24.95 -30.48 -9.57
CA GLY A 172 25.46 -30.21 -8.25
C GLY A 172 24.81 -28.97 -7.68
N GLY A 173 23.57 -29.08 -7.24
CA GLY A 173 22.90 -28.00 -6.55
C GLY A 173 23.76 -27.50 -5.40
N ARG A 174 24.31 -26.28 -5.49
CA ARG A 174 24.87 -25.59 -4.34
C ARG A 174 23.81 -25.64 -3.24
N ARG A 175 24.12 -26.35 -2.16
CA ARG A 175 23.30 -26.27 -0.95
C ARG A 175 23.13 -24.78 -0.62
N PRO A 176 21.88 -24.25 -0.54
CA PRO A 176 21.69 -22.89 -0.12
C PRO A 176 22.37 -22.68 1.23
N ILE A 177 23.28 -21.71 1.29
CA ILE A 177 23.91 -21.31 2.55
C ILE A 177 22.81 -20.67 3.38
N ARG A 178 22.39 -21.37 4.41
CA ARG A 178 21.35 -20.90 5.31
C ARG A 178 21.98 -20.00 6.36
N PRO A 179 21.50 -18.76 6.54
CA PRO A 179 21.95 -17.93 7.67
C PRO A 179 21.62 -18.64 9.00
N PRO A 180 22.45 -18.51 10.03
CA PRO A 180 22.15 -19.05 11.35
C PRO A 180 20.80 -18.52 11.86
N GLY A 181 19.93 -19.40 12.35
CA GLY A 181 18.61 -19.04 12.89
C GLY A 181 17.44 -19.05 11.91
N VAL A 182 17.67 -19.32 10.62
CA VAL A 182 16.57 -19.44 9.64
C VAL A 182 16.09 -20.89 9.54
N PRO A 183 14.79 -21.18 9.83
CA PRO A 183 14.22 -22.53 9.71
C PRO A 183 14.21 -23.04 8.25
N ALA A 184 14.14 -24.37 8.07
CA ALA A 184 14.01 -24.96 6.75
C ALA A 184 12.65 -24.62 6.11
N PRO A 185 12.55 -24.61 4.75
CA PRO A 185 11.25 -24.62 4.09
C PRO A 185 10.41 -25.80 4.60
N GLY A 186 9.22 -25.51 5.16
CA GLY A 186 8.36 -26.50 5.83
C GLY A 186 8.43 -26.53 7.36
N GLU A 187 9.44 -25.89 7.96
CA GLU A 187 9.54 -25.74 9.43
C GLU A 187 8.93 -24.43 9.96
N TRP A 188 8.43 -23.58 9.08
CA TRP A 188 7.75 -22.32 9.45
C TRP A 188 6.39 -22.63 10.08
N GLY A 189 6.23 -22.29 11.35
CA GLY A 189 4.97 -22.49 12.07
C GLY A 189 4.88 -23.82 12.86
N ALA A 190 5.88 -24.67 12.86
CA ALA A 190 5.94 -25.79 13.80
C ALA A 190 6.22 -25.25 15.21
N THR A 191 5.31 -25.47 16.15
CA THR A 191 5.55 -25.27 17.58
C THR A 191 6.79 -26.07 18.01
N PRO A 192 7.74 -25.50 18.75
CA PRO A 192 8.88 -26.24 19.23
C PRO A 192 8.39 -27.34 20.19
N THR A 193 8.53 -28.59 19.79
CA THR A 193 8.37 -29.73 20.70
C THR A 193 9.51 -29.66 21.70
N PRO A 194 9.24 -29.68 23.02
CA PRO A 194 10.30 -29.67 24.02
C PRO A 194 11.17 -30.92 23.84
N ALA A 195 12.47 -30.70 23.73
CA ALA A 195 13.46 -31.79 23.67
C ALA A 195 13.43 -32.58 24.99
N GLY A 196 12.87 -33.76 24.89
CA GLY A 196 12.84 -34.72 25.98
C GLY A 196 13.36 -36.09 25.52
N ALA A 197 14.37 -36.54 26.17
CA ALA A 197 14.86 -37.93 26.31
C ALA A 197 15.75 -38.50 25.16
N ALA A 198 16.96 -38.58 25.54
CA ALA A 198 18.07 -39.39 25.09
C ALA A 198 17.71 -40.78 24.57
N GLY A 199 18.33 -41.15 23.48
CA GLY A 199 18.54 -42.50 23.03
C GLY A 199 19.99 -42.65 22.54
N ALA A 200 20.83 -43.20 23.35
CA ALA A 200 22.20 -43.56 23.00
C ALA A 200 22.17 -44.65 21.92
N GLY A 201 22.89 -44.44 20.84
CA GLY A 201 23.16 -45.40 19.77
C GLY A 201 24.58 -45.23 19.29
N GLU A 202 25.45 -46.04 19.84
CA GLU A 202 26.85 -46.25 19.45
C GLU A 202 26.92 -46.84 18.04
N GLY A 203 27.78 -46.31 17.17
CA GLY A 203 28.11 -46.89 15.88
C GLY A 203 29.37 -46.26 15.26
N PRO A 204 30.16 -46.96 14.50
CA PRO A 204 31.60 -47.05 14.66
C PRO A 204 32.40 -45.97 13.92
N ARG A 205 33.58 -45.70 14.50
CA ARG A 205 34.62 -44.82 13.97
C ARG A 205 35.20 -45.35 12.66
N GLY A 206 35.01 -44.67 11.56
CA GLY A 206 35.69 -44.85 10.31
C GLY A 206 36.64 -43.70 10.03
N GLY A 207 37.94 -44.03 9.92
CA GLY A 207 39.02 -43.05 9.81
C GLY A 207 39.02 -42.20 8.55
N THR A 208 39.43 -40.97 8.74
CA THR A 208 39.67 -39.98 7.67
C THR A 208 41.09 -40.17 7.11
N PRO A 209 41.26 -40.31 5.80
CA PRO A 209 42.60 -40.14 5.20
C PRO A 209 42.90 -38.65 5.02
N ALA A 210 44.06 -38.25 5.48
CA ALA A 210 44.63 -36.91 5.36
C ALA A 210 44.81 -36.52 3.88
N ARG A 211 44.28 -35.34 3.51
CA ARG A 211 44.48 -34.74 2.20
C ARG A 211 45.73 -33.87 2.20
N PRO A 212 46.64 -34.00 1.19
CA PRO A 212 47.88 -33.22 1.17
C PRO A 212 47.58 -31.71 0.95
N ALA A 213 48.37 -30.91 1.65
CA ALA A 213 48.33 -29.46 1.56
C ALA A 213 48.70 -28.99 0.15
N ARG A 214 47.79 -28.23 -0.50
CA ARG A 214 48.10 -27.47 -1.71
C ARG A 214 48.63 -26.12 -1.30
N GLU A 215 49.82 -25.80 -1.70
CA GLU A 215 50.47 -24.51 -1.61
C GLU A 215 49.59 -23.44 -2.26
N ARG A 216 49.35 -22.35 -1.56
CA ARG A 216 48.72 -21.13 -2.06
C ARG A 216 49.77 -20.35 -2.88
N PRO A 217 49.48 -19.99 -4.13
CA PRO A 217 50.32 -19.03 -4.84
C PRO A 217 50.24 -17.66 -4.19
N ALA A 218 51.38 -16.98 -4.11
CA ALA A 218 51.55 -15.65 -3.52
C ALA A 218 50.73 -14.59 -4.25
N ARG A 219 50.14 -13.67 -3.48
CA ARG A 219 49.38 -12.51 -3.93
C ARG A 219 50.32 -11.50 -4.59
N PRO A 220 50.11 -11.01 -5.82
CA PRO A 220 50.91 -9.93 -6.39
C PRO A 220 50.62 -8.61 -5.66
N ALA A 221 51.70 -7.81 -5.55
CA ALA A 221 51.70 -6.49 -4.94
C ALA A 221 50.82 -5.46 -5.73
N PRO A 222 50.33 -4.36 -5.09
CA PRO A 222 49.44 -3.42 -5.71
C PRO A 222 50.17 -2.55 -6.76
N GLY A 223 49.84 -2.78 -8.03
CA GLY A 223 50.26 -1.98 -9.16
C GLY A 223 49.27 -0.85 -9.43
N GLU A 224 49.82 0.25 -9.86
CA GLU A 224 49.25 1.56 -10.15
C GLU A 224 47.90 1.52 -10.89
N ARG A 225 46.98 2.39 -10.44
CA ARG A 225 45.70 2.66 -11.11
C ARG A 225 46.00 3.50 -12.39
N PRO A 226 45.44 3.14 -13.56
CA PRO A 226 45.43 4.04 -14.70
C PRO A 226 44.47 5.23 -14.48
N ALA A 227 44.89 6.42 -14.93
CA ALA A 227 44.19 7.68 -14.82
C ALA A 227 42.83 7.66 -15.57
N ARG A 228 41.81 8.25 -14.96
CA ARG A 228 40.51 8.49 -15.57
C ARG A 228 40.64 9.51 -16.69
N PRO A 229 40.02 9.33 -17.86
CA PRO A 229 39.86 10.39 -18.86
C PRO A 229 38.88 11.46 -18.37
N GLY A 230 39.20 12.72 -18.79
CA GLY A 230 38.66 13.96 -18.29
C GLY A 230 37.12 14.09 -18.34
N ALA A 231 36.66 14.90 -17.39
CA ALA A 231 35.28 15.33 -17.27
C ALA A 231 34.90 16.22 -18.48
N ALA A 232 33.82 15.80 -19.16
CA ALA A 232 33.14 16.65 -20.11
C ALA A 232 32.33 17.72 -19.37
N GLU A 233 32.45 18.97 -19.83
CA GLU A 233 31.77 20.15 -19.30
C GLU A 233 30.25 19.99 -19.27
N ARG A 234 29.63 20.33 -18.13
CA ARG A 234 28.21 20.51 -18.01
C ARG A 234 27.77 21.79 -18.70
N PRO A 235 26.73 21.79 -19.53
CA PRO A 235 26.13 23.04 -20.00
C PRO A 235 25.45 23.78 -18.83
N THR A 236 25.76 25.06 -18.72
CA THR A 236 25.16 26.04 -17.81
C THR A 236 23.69 26.23 -18.18
N GLY A 237 22.79 26.08 -17.18
CA GLY A 237 21.38 26.32 -17.33
C GLY A 237 21.03 27.80 -17.55
N PRO A 238 19.82 28.10 -18.05
CA PRO A 238 19.44 29.46 -18.42
C PRO A 238 19.28 30.37 -17.21
N THR A 239 19.80 31.57 -17.41
CA THR A 239 19.78 32.74 -16.52
C THR A 239 18.32 33.09 -16.15
N ARG A 240 18.10 33.28 -14.87
CA ARG A 240 16.85 33.76 -14.24
C ARG A 240 16.56 35.16 -14.81
N ALA A 241 15.42 35.32 -15.49
CA ALA A 241 14.89 36.63 -15.89
C ALA A 241 14.44 37.42 -14.65
N GLU A 242 14.85 38.68 -14.58
CA GLU A 242 14.41 39.65 -13.58
C GLU A 242 12.92 40.00 -13.77
N PRO A 243 12.20 40.36 -12.70
CA PRO A 243 10.83 40.83 -12.81
C PRO A 243 10.79 42.25 -13.35
N VAL A 244 10.03 42.44 -14.42
CA VAL A 244 9.67 43.77 -14.94
C VAL A 244 8.69 44.39 -13.95
N ALA A 245 9.05 45.54 -13.40
CA ALA A 245 8.22 46.43 -12.60
C ALA A 245 7.24 47.22 -13.49
N GLY A 246 6.01 47.34 -13.01
CA GLY A 246 5.21 48.51 -13.22
C GLY A 246 4.29 48.47 -14.42
N ASP A 247 2.98 48.44 -14.15
CA ASP A 247 2.07 49.46 -14.62
C ASP A 247 0.84 49.49 -13.67
N GLU A 248 0.69 50.56 -12.96
CA GLU A 248 -0.51 50.94 -12.22
C GLU A 248 -1.56 51.40 -13.22
N PRO A 249 -2.83 50.94 -13.12
CA PRO A 249 -3.91 51.62 -13.81
C PRO A 249 -4.43 52.81 -12.97
N THR A 250 -4.28 54.00 -13.55
CA THR A 250 -4.91 55.22 -13.13
C THR A 250 -6.42 55.07 -12.99
N ALA A 251 -6.96 55.56 -11.87
CA ALA A 251 -8.37 55.80 -11.65
C ALA A 251 -8.88 56.88 -12.60
N GLU A 252 -9.92 56.59 -13.37
CA GLU A 252 -10.78 57.60 -13.98
C GLU A 252 -12.09 57.68 -13.19
N GLU A 253 -12.28 58.80 -12.50
CA GLU A 253 -13.55 59.29 -12.06
C GLU A 253 -14.37 59.65 -13.29
N GLY A 254 -15.58 59.17 -13.38
CA GLY A 254 -16.57 59.55 -14.43
C GLY A 254 -17.97 59.55 -13.85
N ASN A 255 -18.36 60.70 -13.41
CA ASN A 255 -19.65 61.25 -13.04
C ASN A 255 -20.70 61.13 -14.19
N ALA A 256 -21.86 60.56 -13.89
CA ALA A 256 -23.23 61.01 -14.27
C ALA A 256 -24.28 59.99 -13.81
#